data_a764676ab4630e531cc7d44fcbe9aeac
#
_entry.id   a764676ab4630e531cc7d44fcbe9aeac
#
_cell.length_a   1.000
_cell.length_b   1.000
_cell.length_c   1.000
_cell.angle_alpha   90.00
_cell.angle_beta   90.00
_cell.angle_gamma   90.00
#
_symmetry.space_group_name_H-M   'P 1'
#
loop_
_entity.id
_entity.type
_entity.pdbx_description
1 polymer ?
#
loop_
_entity_poly.entity_id
_entity_poly.type
_entity_poly.pdbx_seq_one_letter_code
_entity_poly.pdbx_strand_id
1 'polypeptide(L)'
;LATPLVLSVHTIVSFDFATSVIPGWHTTIFPPYFVAGAIFSGFAMVQTLLIIMRKVSRLESYITVQHIEMMNIVIMITGSIVGCAYITELFIAWYSGVEYEQYAFLNRATGPYWWAYFLMMSCNVVSPQVMWFKKIRTSIIWSFVISIVVNVGTVSYTHLTLPTMDSV
;
A
#
# COMPACT_ATOMS: atom_id res chain seq x y z
N LEU A 1 24.22 0.32 2.42
CA LEU A 1 24.07 -0.14 3.82
C LEU A 1 22.67 0.16 4.40
N ALA A 2 22.05 1.30 4.10
CA ALA A 2 20.72 1.66 4.64
C ALA A 2 19.60 0.74 4.14
N THR A 3 19.57 0.39 2.87
CA THR A 3 18.48 -0.40 2.29
C THR A 3 18.28 -1.77 2.95
N PRO A 4 19.31 -2.65 3.07
CA PRO A 4 19.12 -3.93 3.75
C PRO A 4 18.81 -3.76 5.24
N LEU A 5 19.34 -2.73 5.89
CA LEU A 5 19.04 -2.43 7.28
C LEU A 5 17.57 -2.06 7.47
N VAL A 6 17.05 -1.19 6.64
CA VAL A 6 15.63 -0.77 6.68
C VAL A 6 14.70 -1.96 6.44
N LEU A 7 15.00 -2.81 5.45
CA LEU A 7 14.23 -4.03 5.19
C LEU A 7 14.23 -4.96 6.42
N SER A 8 15.39 -5.18 7.02
CA SER A 8 15.52 -6.05 8.21
C SER A 8 14.73 -5.50 9.40
N VAL A 9 14.86 -4.20 9.68
CA VAL A 9 14.15 -3.56 10.80
C VAL A 9 12.64 -3.64 10.60
N HIS A 10 12.14 -3.31 9.40
CA HIS A 10 10.70 -3.39 9.11
C HIS A 10 10.18 -4.82 9.21
N THR A 11 10.96 -5.81 8.79
CA THR A 11 10.59 -7.22 8.93
C THR A 11 10.50 -7.62 10.41
N ILE A 12 11.47 -7.26 11.24
CA ILE A 12 11.49 -7.59 12.67
C ILE A 12 10.31 -6.93 13.38
N VAL A 13 10.08 -5.65 13.17
CA VAL A 13 8.94 -4.92 13.78
C VAL A 13 7.60 -5.51 13.34
N SER A 14 7.49 -5.97 12.10
CA SER A 14 6.26 -6.58 11.61
C SER A 14 5.93 -7.92 12.26
N PHE A 15 6.93 -8.65 12.77
CA PHE A 15 6.69 -9.86 13.56
C PHE A 15 6.00 -9.58 14.89
N ASP A 16 6.21 -8.43 15.50
CA ASP A 16 5.50 -8.03 16.71
C ASP A 16 3.99 -7.95 16.48
N PHE A 17 3.58 -7.49 15.31
CA PHE A 17 2.17 -7.49 14.90
C PHE A 17 1.67 -8.89 14.50
N ALA A 18 2.47 -9.64 13.74
CA ALA A 18 2.10 -10.97 13.26
C ALA A 18 1.92 -11.99 14.39
N THR A 19 2.62 -11.82 15.50
CA THR A 19 2.51 -12.65 16.69
C THR A 19 1.50 -12.14 17.71
N SER A 20 0.88 -10.99 17.46
CA SER A 20 -0.16 -10.44 18.33
C SER A 20 -1.45 -11.28 18.28
N VAL A 21 -2.26 -11.21 19.33
CA VAL A 21 -3.55 -11.92 19.41
C VAL A 21 -4.69 -11.13 18.74
N ILE A 22 -4.39 -9.95 18.19
CA ILE A 22 -5.40 -9.05 17.65
C ILE A 22 -5.90 -9.58 16.29
N PRO A 23 -7.22 -9.75 16.10
CA PRO A 23 -7.79 -10.19 14.83
C PRO A 23 -7.42 -9.25 13.69
N GLY A 24 -6.97 -9.83 12.57
CA GLY A 24 -6.54 -9.09 11.37
C GLY A 24 -5.04 -8.75 11.33
N TRP A 25 -4.29 -8.89 12.43
CA TRP A 25 -2.84 -8.73 12.45
C TRP A 25 -2.10 -10.06 12.59
N HIS A 26 -2.73 -11.03 13.21
CA HIS A 26 -2.20 -12.37 13.44
C HIS A 26 -2.22 -13.22 12.17
N THR A 27 -1.32 -12.91 11.21
CA THR A 27 -1.18 -13.66 9.96
C THR A 27 0.28 -13.84 9.59
N THR A 28 0.60 -14.99 8.98
CA THR A 28 1.96 -15.30 8.51
C THR A 28 2.40 -14.39 7.35
N ILE A 29 1.44 -13.84 6.60
CA ILE A 29 1.72 -12.97 5.46
C ILE A 29 2.03 -11.52 5.86
N PHE A 30 1.78 -11.15 7.12
CA PHE A 30 1.93 -9.78 7.60
C PHE A 30 3.35 -9.22 7.42
N PRO A 31 4.46 -9.94 7.73
CA PRO A 31 5.80 -9.42 7.55
C PRO A 31 6.14 -9.04 6.10
N PRO A 32 6.00 -9.89 5.08
CA PRO A 32 6.28 -9.50 3.70
C PRO A 32 5.31 -8.43 3.19
N TYR A 33 4.07 -8.46 3.61
CA TYR A 33 3.08 -7.44 3.30
C TYR A 33 3.46 -6.07 3.86
N PHE A 34 3.87 -5.99 5.11
CA PHE A 34 4.27 -4.75 5.77
C PHE A 34 5.48 -4.11 5.09
N VAL A 35 6.50 -4.91 4.75
CA VAL A 35 7.68 -4.44 4.03
C VAL A 35 7.33 -3.95 2.63
N ALA A 36 6.53 -4.72 1.89
CA ALA A 36 6.08 -4.31 0.55
C ALA A 36 5.25 -3.02 0.59
N GLY A 37 4.36 -2.89 1.58
CA GLY A 37 3.56 -1.69 1.81
C GLY A 37 4.40 -0.46 2.15
N ALA A 38 5.44 -0.62 2.97
CA ALA A 38 6.37 0.46 3.31
C ALA A 38 7.14 0.95 2.06
N ILE A 39 7.63 0.05 1.23
CA ILE A 39 8.30 0.39 -0.04
C ILE A 39 7.31 1.07 -0.99
N PHE A 40 6.13 0.51 -1.15
CA PHE A 40 5.07 1.00 -2.02
C PHE A 40 4.67 2.45 -1.69
N SER A 41 4.35 2.72 -0.43
CA SER A 41 3.97 4.05 0.04
C SER A 41 5.15 5.03 0.00
N GLY A 42 6.34 4.58 0.39
CA GLY A 42 7.56 5.38 0.37
C GLY A 42 7.92 5.86 -1.04
N PHE A 43 7.89 4.97 -2.02
CA PHE A 43 8.15 5.34 -3.42
C PHE A 43 7.07 6.26 -3.97
N ALA A 44 5.79 6.06 -3.65
CA ALA A 44 4.72 6.95 -4.07
C ALA A 44 4.88 8.37 -3.49
N MET A 45 5.27 8.48 -2.22
CA MET A 45 5.53 9.77 -1.57
C MET A 45 6.71 10.49 -2.20
N VAL A 46 7.86 9.80 -2.33
CA VAL A 46 9.06 10.35 -2.95
C VAL A 46 8.80 10.79 -4.39
N GLN A 47 8.08 9.99 -5.16
CA GLN A 47 7.71 10.31 -6.54
C GLN A 47 6.85 11.57 -6.64
N THR A 48 5.88 11.74 -5.76
CA THR A 48 5.05 12.95 -5.70
C THR A 48 5.93 14.20 -5.48
N LEU A 49 6.83 14.15 -4.50
CA LEU A 49 7.76 15.26 -4.21
C LEU A 49 8.73 15.50 -5.37
N LEU A 50 9.25 14.44 -5.99
CA LEU A 50 10.20 14.50 -7.09
C LEU A 50 9.61 15.19 -8.32
N ILE A 51 8.35 14.87 -8.65
CA ILE A 51 7.64 15.51 -9.79
C ILE A 51 7.39 16.99 -9.51
N ILE A 52 7.01 17.34 -8.27
CA ILE A 52 6.84 18.75 -7.87
C ILE A 52 8.17 19.50 -7.95
N MET A 53 9.24 18.95 -7.38
CA MET A 53 10.58 19.56 -7.42
C MET A 53 11.10 19.71 -8.84
N ARG A 54 10.90 18.70 -9.69
CA ARG A 54 11.27 18.74 -11.09
C ARG A 54 10.69 19.97 -11.80
N LYS A 55 9.41 20.26 -11.52
CA LYS A 55 8.71 21.40 -12.13
C LYS A 55 9.09 22.74 -11.51
N VAL A 56 9.17 22.82 -10.17
CA VAL A 56 9.45 24.08 -9.44
C VAL A 56 10.89 24.51 -9.63
N SER A 57 11.85 23.60 -9.49
CA SER A 57 13.28 23.87 -9.57
C SER A 57 13.85 23.73 -10.99
N ARG A 58 13.02 23.48 -12.00
CA ARG A 58 13.41 23.27 -13.41
C ARG A 58 14.53 22.24 -13.58
N LEU A 59 14.49 21.15 -12.79
CA LEU A 59 15.48 20.08 -12.80
C LEU A 59 15.17 19.00 -13.87
N GLU A 60 14.62 19.41 -15.01
CA GLU A 60 14.19 18.48 -16.07
C GLU A 60 15.35 17.71 -16.71
N SER A 61 16.55 18.29 -16.70
CA SER A 61 17.77 17.68 -17.22
C SER A 61 18.33 16.60 -16.29
N TYR A 62 18.11 16.72 -14.98
CA TYR A 62 18.61 15.77 -13.97
C TYR A 62 17.59 14.67 -13.67
N ILE A 63 16.33 15.04 -13.49
CA ILE A 63 15.23 14.10 -13.24
C ILE A 63 14.55 13.79 -14.57
N THR A 64 15.04 12.80 -15.28
CA THR A 64 14.51 12.38 -16.58
C THR A 64 13.22 11.58 -16.43
N VAL A 65 12.45 11.46 -17.51
CA VAL A 65 11.26 10.59 -17.57
C VAL A 65 11.61 9.14 -17.28
N GLN A 66 12.82 8.72 -17.62
CA GLN A 66 13.30 7.36 -17.37
C GLN A 66 13.41 7.05 -15.87
N HIS A 67 13.85 8.01 -15.05
CA HIS A 67 13.86 7.83 -13.58
C HIS A 67 12.44 7.65 -13.03
N ILE A 68 11.48 8.44 -13.52
CA ILE A 68 10.07 8.33 -13.13
C ILE A 68 9.50 6.98 -13.58
N GLU A 69 9.83 6.52 -14.78
CA GLU A 69 9.41 5.20 -15.27
C GLU A 69 9.92 4.06 -14.39
N MET A 70 11.18 4.12 -13.97
CA MET A 70 11.76 3.11 -13.06
C MET A 70 11.06 3.10 -11.70
N MET A 71 10.75 4.26 -11.16
CA MET A 71 9.96 4.37 -9.91
C MET A 71 8.55 3.79 -10.07
N ASN A 72 7.90 4.06 -11.20
CA ASN A 72 6.59 3.49 -11.52
C ASN A 72 6.61 1.97 -11.60
N ILE A 73 7.69 1.37 -12.10
CA ILE A 73 7.87 -0.08 -12.12
C ILE A 73 7.96 -0.64 -10.70
N VAL A 74 8.71 0.02 -9.82
CA VAL A 74 8.81 -0.41 -8.42
C VAL A 74 7.44 -0.32 -7.73
N ILE A 75 6.70 0.78 -7.91
CA ILE A 75 5.35 0.96 -7.37
C ILE A 75 4.40 -0.11 -7.91
N MET A 76 4.48 -0.43 -9.18
CA MET A 76 3.64 -1.47 -9.82
C MET A 76 3.91 -2.86 -9.22
N ILE A 77 5.19 -3.24 -9.07
CA ILE A 77 5.56 -4.55 -8.52
C ILE A 77 5.16 -4.65 -7.04
N THR A 78 5.53 -3.67 -6.23
CA THR A 78 5.20 -3.66 -4.81
C THR A 78 3.69 -3.54 -4.56
N GLY A 79 2.98 -2.76 -5.36
CA GLY A 79 1.52 -2.68 -5.34
C GLY A 79 0.85 -4.00 -5.73
N SER A 80 1.44 -4.77 -6.65
CA SER A 80 0.94 -6.11 -6.98
C SER A 80 1.13 -7.10 -5.81
N ILE A 81 2.26 -7.03 -5.11
CA ILE A 81 2.50 -7.84 -3.91
C ILE A 81 1.51 -7.48 -2.81
N VAL A 82 1.28 -6.20 -2.56
CA VAL A 82 0.29 -5.71 -1.60
C VAL A 82 -1.12 -6.17 -1.98
N GLY A 83 -1.48 -6.11 -3.25
CA GLY A 83 -2.77 -6.59 -3.75
C GLY A 83 -2.96 -8.09 -3.53
N CYS A 84 -1.93 -8.91 -3.81
CA CYS A 84 -1.96 -10.34 -3.50
C CYS A 84 -2.12 -10.60 -1.99
N ALA A 85 -1.46 -9.82 -1.15
CA ALA A 85 -1.57 -9.94 0.29
C ALA A 85 -2.99 -9.67 0.78
N TYR A 86 -3.66 -8.62 0.29
CA TYR A 86 -5.07 -8.35 0.62
C TYR A 86 -6.00 -9.50 0.24
N ILE A 87 -5.82 -10.08 -0.95
CA ILE A 87 -6.62 -11.22 -1.40
C ILE A 87 -6.37 -12.42 -0.49
N THR A 88 -5.12 -12.65 -0.11
CA THR A 88 -4.74 -13.75 0.79
C THR A 88 -5.32 -13.56 2.19
N GLU A 89 -5.31 -12.35 2.75
CA GLU A 89 -5.93 -12.04 4.04
C GLU A 89 -7.44 -12.34 4.02
N LEU A 90 -8.13 -11.88 2.98
CA LEU A 90 -9.56 -12.17 2.82
C LEU A 90 -9.84 -13.68 2.71
N PHE A 91 -9.00 -14.39 1.96
CA PHE A 91 -9.12 -15.84 1.83
C PHE A 91 -8.88 -16.56 3.16
N ILE A 92 -7.85 -16.18 3.92
CA ILE A 92 -7.54 -16.78 5.21
C ILE A 92 -8.68 -16.51 6.21
N ALA A 93 -9.20 -15.30 6.27
CA ALA A 93 -10.31 -14.93 7.14
C ALA A 93 -11.58 -15.77 6.83
N TRP A 94 -11.84 -16.03 5.56
CA TRP A 94 -12.95 -16.87 5.15
C TRP A 94 -12.70 -18.35 5.45
N TYR A 95 -11.48 -18.85 5.18
CA TYR A 95 -11.14 -20.28 5.30
C TYR A 95 -10.94 -20.73 6.75
N SER A 96 -10.42 -19.86 7.63
CA SER A 96 -10.11 -20.19 9.03
C SER A 96 -11.34 -20.57 9.86
N GLY A 97 -12.52 -20.08 9.47
CA GLY A 97 -13.77 -20.35 10.20
C GLY A 97 -13.84 -19.66 11.58
N VAL A 98 -12.87 -18.81 11.93
CA VAL A 98 -12.85 -18.07 13.20
C VAL A 98 -13.86 -16.92 13.12
N GLU A 99 -14.91 -16.99 13.94
CA GLU A 99 -16.03 -16.03 13.92
C GLU A 99 -15.56 -14.58 14.12
N TYR A 100 -14.60 -14.35 15.00
CA TYR A 100 -14.06 -13.01 15.27
C TYR A 100 -13.33 -12.41 14.06
N GLU A 101 -12.56 -13.19 13.34
CA GLU A 101 -11.86 -12.74 12.14
C GLU A 101 -12.85 -12.50 11.01
N GLN A 102 -13.77 -13.44 10.78
CA GLN A 102 -14.82 -13.27 9.78
C GLN A 102 -15.66 -12.03 10.05
N TYR A 103 -16.06 -11.81 11.31
CA TYR A 103 -16.82 -10.62 11.69
C TYR A 103 -16.02 -9.34 11.42
N ALA A 104 -14.74 -9.29 11.78
CA ALA A 104 -13.89 -8.12 11.57
C ALA A 104 -13.79 -7.76 10.08
N PHE A 105 -13.56 -8.75 9.21
CA PHE A 105 -13.45 -8.52 7.77
C PHE A 105 -14.81 -8.21 7.12
N LEU A 106 -15.87 -8.91 7.48
CA LEU A 106 -17.21 -8.64 7.00
C LEU A 106 -17.70 -7.25 7.44
N ASN A 107 -17.44 -6.86 8.67
CA ASN A 107 -17.83 -5.54 9.17
C ASN A 107 -17.06 -4.41 8.47
N ARG A 108 -15.81 -4.64 8.08
CA ARG A 108 -15.06 -3.69 7.22
C ARG A 108 -15.69 -3.57 5.82
N ALA A 109 -16.14 -4.69 5.24
CA ALA A 109 -16.68 -4.73 3.89
C ALA A 109 -18.16 -4.29 3.81
N THR A 110 -18.96 -4.51 4.84
CA THR A 110 -20.41 -4.28 4.82
C THR A 110 -20.90 -3.33 5.91
N GLY A 111 -20.03 -2.91 6.83
CA GLY A 111 -20.34 -2.00 7.93
C GLY A 111 -20.52 -0.54 7.51
N PRO A 112 -20.67 0.39 8.47
CA PRO A 112 -20.97 1.80 8.20
C PRO A 112 -19.88 2.51 7.37
N TYR A 113 -18.65 2.00 7.35
CA TYR A 113 -17.51 2.56 6.61
C TYR A 113 -17.13 1.75 5.37
N TRP A 114 -18.05 0.95 4.80
CA TRP A 114 -17.81 0.12 3.62
C TRP A 114 -17.22 0.91 2.43
N TRP A 115 -17.69 2.13 2.22
CA TRP A 115 -17.21 3.01 1.15
C TRP A 115 -15.73 3.35 1.28
N ALA A 116 -15.23 3.58 2.51
CA ALA A 116 -13.83 3.87 2.76
C ALA A 116 -12.95 2.64 2.51
N TYR A 117 -13.42 1.44 2.87
CA TYR A 117 -12.75 0.18 2.57
C TYR A 117 -12.63 -0.06 1.06
N PHE A 118 -13.71 0.12 0.30
CA PHE A 118 -13.67 -0.01 -1.16
C PHE A 118 -12.81 1.06 -1.83
N LEU A 119 -12.83 2.29 -1.33
CA LEU A 119 -11.94 3.36 -1.80
C LEU A 119 -10.48 2.98 -1.60
N MET A 120 -10.12 2.52 -0.40
CA MET A 120 -8.78 2.04 -0.06
C MET A 120 -8.33 0.90 -0.99
N MET A 121 -9.17 -0.12 -1.18
CA MET A 121 -8.87 -1.24 -2.07
C MET A 121 -8.66 -0.79 -3.51
N SER A 122 -9.51 0.11 -4.01
CA SER A 122 -9.36 0.67 -5.35
C SER A 122 -8.08 1.47 -5.51
N CYS A 123 -7.72 2.29 -4.53
CA CYS A 123 -6.51 3.11 -4.57
C CYS A 123 -5.23 2.27 -4.49
N ASN A 124 -5.20 1.24 -3.66
CA ASN A 124 -3.97 0.47 -3.40
C ASN A 124 -3.80 -0.75 -4.31
N VAL A 125 -4.90 -1.35 -4.78
CA VAL A 125 -4.86 -2.56 -5.61
C VAL A 125 -5.03 -2.21 -7.09
N VAL A 126 -6.09 -1.48 -7.45
CA VAL A 126 -6.42 -1.22 -8.86
C VAL A 126 -5.52 -0.15 -9.46
N SER A 127 -5.27 0.93 -8.74
CA SER A 127 -4.50 2.08 -9.23
C SER A 127 -3.08 1.71 -9.71
N PRO A 128 -2.26 0.90 -8.99
CA PRO A 128 -0.95 0.50 -9.49
C PRO A 128 -1.02 -0.40 -10.73
N GLN A 129 -2.08 -1.17 -10.91
CA GLN A 129 -2.23 -2.06 -12.07
C GLN A 129 -2.41 -1.29 -13.39
N VAL A 130 -2.90 -0.05 -13.33
CA VAL A 130 -3.01 0.80 -14.52
C VAL A 130 -1.62 1.12 -15.11
N MET A 131 -0.56 1.05 -14.31
CA MET A 131 0.82 1.27 -14.76
C MET A 131 1.39 0.15 -15.65
N TRP A 132 0.68 -0.97 -15.84
CA TRP A 132 1.05 -1.97 -16.85
C TRP A 132 1.05 -1.40 -18.26
N PHE A 133 0.19 -0.41 -18.53
CA PHE A 133 0.18 0.26 -19.81
C PHE A 133 1.35 1.24 -19.93
N LYS A 134 2.27 0.98 -20.86
CA LYS A 134 3.48 1.78 -21.07
C LYS A 134 3.17 3.27 -21.28
N LYS A 135 2.11 3.61 -21.99
CA LYS A 135 1.70 5.00 -22.23
C LYS A 135 1.38 5.77 -20.94
N ILE A 136 0.81 5.09 -19.95
CA ILE A 136 0.46 5.68 -18.65
C ILE A 136 1.72 5.78 -17.79
N ARG A 137 2.53 4.72 -17.76
CA ARG A 137 3.75 4.64 -16.97
C ARG A 137 4.80 5.69 -17.37
N THR A 138 4.87 6.08 -18.65
CA THR A 138 5.80 7.10 -19.14
C THR A 138 5.26 8.53 -19.06
N SER A 139 4.00 8.71 -18.72
CA SER A 139 3.37 10.03 -18.60
C SER A 139 3.54 10.60 -17.21
N ILE A 140 4.15 11.77 -17.10
CA ILE A 140 4.40 12.48 -15.83
C ILE A 140 3.10 12.81 -15.10
N ILE A 141 2.07 13.21 -15.85
CA ILE A 141 0.76 13.59 -15.27
C ILE A 141 0.10 12.38 -14.63
N TRP A 142 0.03 11.26 -15.33
CA TRP A 142 -0.55 10.02 -14.81
C TRP A 142 0.25 9.47 -13.64
N SER A 143 1.58 9.54 -13.71
CA SER A 143 2.46 9.14 -12.61
C SER A 143 2.18 9.95 -11.35
N PHE A 144 2.00 11.27 -11.49
CA PHE A 144 1.68 12.16 -10.38
C PHE A 144 0.30 11.84 -9.76
N VAL A 145 -0.73 11.69 -10.60
CA VAL A 145 -2.09 11.38 -10.14
C VAL A 145 -2.11 10.03 -9.40
N ILE A 146 -1.50 9.00 -9.98
CA ILE A 146 -1.47 7.66 -9.36
C ILE A 146 -0.70 7.70 -8.04
N SER A 147 0.42 8.42 -7.96
CA SER A 147 1.18 8.56 -6.71
C SER A 147 0.36 9.22 -5.60
N ILE A 148 -0.43 10.25 -5.91
CA ILE A 148 -1.34 10.88 -4.93
C ILE A 148 -2.44 9.89 -4.52
N VAL A 149 -3.05 9.20 -5.47
CA VAL A 149 -4.11 8.21 -5.19
C VAL A 149 -3.60 7.10 -4.28
N VAL A 150 -2.39 6.60 -4.53
CA VAL A 150 -1.73 5.60 -3.68
C VAL A 150 -1.49 6.14 -2.27
N ASN A 151 -0.98 7.37 -2.14
CA ASN A 151 -0.76 7.99 -0.84
C ASN A 151 -2.07 8.14 -0.05
N VAL A 152 -3.13 8.60 -0.70
CA VAL A 152 -4.47 8.69 -0.08
C VAL A 152 -4.97 7.32 0.35
N GLY A 153 -4.83 6.29 -0.49
CA GLY A 153 -5.21 4.92 -0.16
C GLY A 153 -4.44 4.36 1.04
N THR A 154 -3.14 4.62 1.12
CA THR A 154 -2.29 4.16 2.22
C THR A 154 -2.65 4.86 3.54
N VAL A 155 -2.90 6.18 3.51
CA VAL A 155 -3.36 6.93 4.70
C VAL A 155 -4.73 6.43 5.14
N SER A 156 -5.66 6.20 4.22
CA SER A 156 -6.97 5.65 4.54
C SER A 156 -6.87 4.26 5.18
N TYR A 157 -5.94 3.41 4.72
CA TYR A 157 -5.69 2.12 5.34
C TYR A 157 -5.27 2.26 6.81
N THR A 158 -4.32 3.13 7.12
CA THR A 158 -3.86 3.34 8.50
C THR A 158 -4.99 3.83 9.41
N HIS A 159 -5.83 4.74 8.93
CA HIS A 159 -6.97 5.22 9.69
C HIS A 159 -8.09 4.18 9.88
N LEU A 160 -8.27 3.26 8.93
CA LEU A 160 -9.26 2.19 9.05
C LEU A 160 -8.79 1.02 9.92
N THR A 161 -7.48 0.79 9.98
CA THR A 161 -6.91 -0.34 10.75
C THR A 161 -6.51 0.02 12.18
N LEU A 162 -6.17 1.28 12.42
CA LEU A 162 -5.76 1.74 13.75
C LEU A 162 -6.85 1.94 14.77
N PRO A 163 -8.11 2.01 14.39
CA PRO A 163 -8.88 2.48 15.34
C PRO A 163 -9.99 2.23 16.00
N THR A 164 -10.32 1.37 16.26
CA THR A 164 -11.48 1.07 17.11
C THR A 164 -11.13 0.72 18.56
N MET A 165 -10.08 1.31 19.04
CA MET A 165 -9.78 1.27 20.48
C MET A 165 -10.73 2.15 21.31
N ASP A 166 -11.50 3.04 20.65
CA ASP A 166 -12.45 3.94 21.32
C ASP A 166 -13.91 3.46 21.32
N SER A 167 -14.17 2.23 20.92
CA SER A 167 -15.54 1.68 20.85
C SER A 167 -15.68 0.34 21.62
N VAL A 168 -15.10 0.25 22.79
CA VAL A 168 -15.42 -0.80 23.77
C VAL A 168 -15.98 -0.16 25.04
#